data_d2e5af1f25e8929131c65bd85964c3d0
#
_entry.id   d2e5af1f25e8929131c65bd85964c3d0
#
_cell.length_a   1.000
_cell.length_b   1.000
_cell.length_c   1.000
_cell.angle_alpha   90.00
_cell.angle_beta   90.00
_cell.angle_gamma   90.00
#
_symmetry.space_group_name_H-M   'P 1'
#
loop_
_entity.id
_entity.type
_entity.pdbx_description
1 polymer ?
#
loop_
_entity_poly.entity_id
_entity_poly.type
_entity_poly.pdbx_seq_one_letter_code
_entity_poly.pdbx_strand_id
1 'polypeptide(L)'
;MSLSIPVSQPISKQHKAFLRKLYLAHLMDDERHNLLSLNKLTGMPRRTLQDAIAAFEDIGIRVEFVQEGSRNNAGYYRVVTWGPISSAWVDTHVTEIAELIGVTDIDNVAL
;
A
#
# COMPACT_ATOMS: atom_id res chain seq x y z
N MET A 1 -19.28 13.61 11.39
CA MET A 1 -18.12 13.24 12.18
C MET A 1 -16.91 13.08 11.31
N SER A 2 -15.84 13.63 11.75
CA SER A 2 -14.61 13.54 11.00
C SER A 2 -14.02 12.15 11.12
N LEU A 3 -13.55 11.62 10.00
CA LEU A 3 -12.86 10.35 10.01
C LEU A 3 -11.35 10.56 9.94
N SER A 4 -10.93 11.79 10.17
CA SER A 4 -9.51 12.09 10.18
C SER A 4 -8.81 11.31 11.26
N ILE A 5 -7.66 10.81 10.94
CA ILE A 5 -6.84 10.11 11.91
C ILE A 5 -5.97 11.16 12.57
N PRO A 6 -5.99 11.23 13.91
CA PRO A 6 -5.22 12.27 14.60
C PRO A 6 -3.72 12.01 14.40
N VAL A 7 -3.10 12.88 13.63
CA VAL A 7 -1.68 12.73 13.31
C VAL A 7 -0.81 12.98 14.53
N SER A 8 -1.29 13.80 15.45
CA SER A 8 -0.51 14.15 16.64
C SER A 8 -0.42 13.01 17.64
N GLN A 9 -1.17 11.95 17.49
CA GLN A 9 -1.17 10.84 18.43
C GLN A 9 -0.58 9.60 17.78
N PRO A 10 0.26 8.87 18.54
CA PRO A 10 0.80 7.63 18.00
C PRO A 10 -0.32 6.61 17.82
N ILE A 11 -0.24 5.86 16.77
CA ILE A 11 -1.19 4.79 16.49
C ILE A 11 -0.54 3.46 16.87
N SER A 12 -1.38 2.44 17.11
CA SER A 12 -0.88 1.14 17.47
C SER A 12 -0.16 0.48 16.29
N LYS A 13 0.63 -0.53 16.60
CA LYS A 13 1.32 -1.29 15.56
C LYS A 13 0.31 -1.96 14.62
N GLN A 14 -0.77 -2.46 15.18
CA GLN A 14 -1.81 -3.11 14.38
C GLN A 14 -2.49 -2.10 13.45
N HIS A 15 -2.76 -0.93 13.95
CA HIS A 15 -3.37 0.11 13.13
C HIS A 15 -2.43 0.51 12.00
N LYS A 16 -1.15 0.68 12.32
CA LYS A 16 -0.15 1.03 11.33
C LYS A 16 -0.02 -0.05 10.27
N ALA A 17 -0.03 -1.31 10.69
CA ALA A 17 0.04 -2.43 9.75
C ALA A 17 -1.17 -2.48 8.84
N PHE A 18 -2.35 -2.19 9.38
CA PHE A 18 -3.57 -2.12 8.60
C PHE A 18 -3.48 -1.02 7.55
N LEU A 19 -3.07 0.16 7.97
CA LEU A 19 -2.94 1.29 7.05
C LEU A 19 -1.89 1.04 5.97
N ARG A 20 -0.82 0.34 6.32
CA ARG A 20 0.21 -0.02 5.34
C ARG A 20 -0.38 -0.89 4.22
N LYS A 21 -1.24 -1.84 4.59
CA LYS A 21 -1.91 -2.66 3.58
C LYS A 21 -2.77 -1.82 2.66
N LEU A 22 -3.53 -0.90 3.23
CA LEU A 22 -4.38 -0.02 2.42
C LEU A 22 -3.55 0.83 1.46
N TYR A 23 -2.45 1.35 1.95
CA TYR A 23 -1.58 2.20 1.14
C TYR A 23 -0.99 1.41 -0.02
N LEU A 24 -0.49 0.22 0.25
CA LEU A 24 0.11 -0.61 -0.80
C LEU A 24 -0.92 -1.03 -1.84
N ALA A 25 -2.12 -1.40 -1.40
CA ALA A 25 -3.18 -1.76 -2.31
C ALA A 25 -3.57 -0.57 -3.20
N HIS A 26 -3.60 0.63 -2.61
CA HIS A 26 -3.87 1.84 -3.38
C HIS A 26 -2.83 2.05 -4.47
N LEU A 27 -1.55 1.89 -4.15
CA LEU A 27 -0.50 2.06 -5.13
C LEU A 27 -0.65 1.05 -6.28
N MET A 28 -0.95 -0.20 -5.94
CA MET A 28 -1.11 -1.24 -6.92
C MET A 28 -2.31 -1.01 -7.83
N ASP A 29 -3.36 -0.42 -7.29
CA ASP A 29 -4.58 -0.16 -8.04
C ASP A 29 -4.42 1.05 -8.94
N ASP A 30 -3.57 1.99 -8.54
CA ASP A 30 -3.37 3.23 -9.25
C ASP A 30 -2.41 3.06 -10.44
N GLU A 31 -1.34 2.30 -10.23
CA GLU A 31 -0.33 2.07 -11.24
C GLU A 31 0.21 0.65 -11.14
N ARG A 32 0.90 0.24 -12.19
CA ARG A 32 1.52 -1.09 -12.19
C ARG A 32 2.78 -1.08 -11.34
N HIS A 33 2.80 -1.93 -10.34
CA HIS A 33 3.95 -2.05 -9.43
C HIS A 33 4.34 -3.49 -9.22
N ASN A 34 5.62 -3.70 -8.99
CA ASN A 34 6.14 -4.97 -8.50
C ASN A 34 6.92 -4.66 -7.21
N LEU A 35 7.55 -5.68 -6.63
CA LEU A 35 8.28 -5.46 -5.37
C LEU A 35 9.38 -4.42 -5.53
N LEU A 36 10.07 -4.43 -6.66
CA LEU A 36 11.15 -3.49 -6.88
C LEU A 36 10.64 -2.05 -6.95
N SER A 37 9.60 -1.81 -7.72
CA SER A 37 9.06 -0.46 -7.84
C SER A 37 8.43 0.02 -6.53
N LEU A 38 7.77 -0.89 -5.80
CA LEU A 38 7.21 -0.54 -4.50
C LEU A 38 8.32 -0.19 -3.50
N ASN A 39 9.41 -0.95 -3.53
CA ASN A 39 10.55 -0.66 -2.66
C ASN A 39 11.12 0.72 -2.98
N LYS A 40 11.29 1.02 -4.25
CA LYS A 40 11.84 2.32 -4.65
C LYS A 40 10.92 3.47 -4.26
N LEU A 41 9.63 3.28 -4.41
CA LEU A 41 8.68 4.34 -4.15
C LEU A 41 8.47 4.57 -2.65
N THR A 42 8.39 3.51 -1.87
CA THR A 42 8.03 3.61 -0.46
C THR A 42 9.22 3.55 0.49
N GLY A 43 10.34 3.02 0.04
CA GLY A 43 11.47 2.77 0.92
C GLY A 43 11.29 1.57 1.83
N MET A 44 10.18 0.88 1.74
CA MET A 44 9.94 -0.29 2.59
C MET A 44 10.81 -1.46 2.14
N PRO A 45 11.42 -2.18 3.09
CA PRO A 45 12.19 -3.36 2.76
C PRO A 45 11.33 -4.39 2.04
N ARG A 46 11.97 -5.16 1.19
CA ARG A 46 11.27 -6.18 0.41
C ARG A 46 10.47 -7.12 1.30
N ARG A 47 11.04 -7.52 2.43
CA ARG A 47 10.37 -8.43 3.35
C ARG A 47 9.08 -7.82 3.90
N THR A 48 9.16 -6.54 4.26
CA THR A 48 7.97 -5.83 4.75
C THR A 48 6.89 -5.81 3.70
N LEU A 49 7.27 -5.57 2.45
CA LEU A 49 6.31 -5.55 1.35
C LEU A 49 5.68 -6.93 1.15
N GLN A 50 6.49 -7.98 1.14
CA GLN A 50 6.00 -9.33 0.96
C GLN A 50 5.05 -9.74 2.08
N ASP A 51 5.40 -9.41 3.32
CA ASP A 51 4.55 -9.75 4.46
C ASP A 51 3.22 -9.02 4.40
N ALA A 52 3.24 -7.75 4.02
CA ALA A 52 2.01 -6.97 3.92
C ALA A 52 1.12 -7.51 2.81
N ILE A 53 1.70 -7.84 1.66
CA ILE A 53 0.92 -8.37 0.53
C ILE A 53 0.31 -9.72 0.89
N ALA A 54 1.08 -10.57 1.57
CA ALA A 54 0.58 -11.87 1.99
C ALA A 54 -0.58 -11.74 2.97
N ALA A 55 -0.62 -10.65 3.73
CA ALA A 55 -1.65 -10.43 4.73
C ALA A 55 -2.86 -9.67 4.20
N PHE A 56 -2.88 -9.31 2.92
CA PHE A 56 -4.04 -8.62 2.34
C PHE A 56 -5.32 -9.44 2.50
N GLU A 57 -5.22 -10.76 2.42
CA GLU A 57 -6.39 -11.62 2.56
C GLU A 57 -7.05 -11.48 3.92
N ASP A 58 -6.27 -11.15 4.94
CA ASP A 58 -6.80 -11.02 6.29
C ASP A 58 -7.82 -9.90 6.40
N ILE A 59 -7.75 -8.92 5.51
CA ILE A 59 -8.71 -7.83 5.50
C ILE A 59 -9.60 -7.84 4.27
N GLY A 60 -9.56 -8.94 3.53
CA GLY A 60 -10.48 -9.14 2.41
C GLY A 60 -10.01 -8.57 1.08
N ILE A 61 -8.82 -8.02 1.02
CA ILE A 61 -8.27 -7.52 -0.24
C ILE A 61 -7.59 -8.67 -0.96
N ARG A 62 -7.87 -8.80 -2.25
CA ARG A 62 -7.24 -9.85 -3.04
C ARG A 62 -6.46 -9.22 -4.19
N VAL A 63 -5.23 -9.66 -4.36
CA VAL A 63 -4.39 -9.23 -5.48
C VAL A 63 -3.85 -10.45 -6.19
N GLU A 64 -3.44 -10.24 -7.41
CA GLU A 64 -2.78 -11.28 -8.18
C GLU A 64 -1.57 -10.67 -8.86
N PHE A 65 -0.57 -11.49 -9.14
CA PHE A 65 0.59 -11.05 -9.88
C PHE A 65 0.39 -11.41 -11.34
N VAL A 66 0.44 -10.39 -12.20
CA VAL A 66 0.29 -10.56 -13.64
C VAL A 66 1.67 -10.58 -14.24
N GLN A 67 2.08 -11.73 -14.74
CA GLN A 67 3.41 -11.86 -15.34
C GLN A 67 3.41 -11.32 -16.74
N GLU A 68 4.44 -10.55 -17.06
CA GLU A 68 4.64 -10.02 -18.40
C GLU A 68 5.98 -10.49 -18.92
N GLY A 69 6.01 -10.99 -20.13
CA GLY A 69 7.24 -11.45 -20.72
C GLY A 69 7.68 -12.80 -20.16
N SER A 70 8.93 -13.15 -20.43
CA SER A 70 9.46 -14.45 -20.08
C SER A 70 10.27 -14.47 -18.80
N ARG A 71 10.51 -13.31 -18.18
CA ARG A 71 11.29 -13.23 -16.96
C ARG A 71 10.39 -13.49 -15.77
N ASN A 72 10.94 -14.19 -14.77
CA ASN A 72 10.16 -14.55 -13.60
C ASN A 72 9.67 -13.37 -12.78
N ASN A 73 10.44 -12.29 -12.78
CA ASN A 73 10.09 -11.11 -12.00
C ASN A 73 9.51 -9.98 -12.84
N ALA A 74 9.23 -10.26 -14.09
CA ALA A 74 8.61 -9.26 -14.96
C ALA A 74 7.11 -9.31 -14.77
N GLY A 75 6.52 -8.19 -14.39
CA GLY A 75 5.09 -8.12 -14.18
C GLY A 75 4.72 -7.12 -13.13
N TYR A 76 3.50 -7.24 -12.66
CA TYR A 76 2.96 -6.29 -11.70
C TYR A 76 1.84 -6.90 -10.89
N TYR A 77 1.58 -6.33 -9.72
CA TYR A 77 0.45 -6.72 -8.89
C TYR A 77 -0.80 -5.99 -9.34
N ARG A 78 -1.91 -6.68 -9.32
CA ARG A 78 -3.19 -6.12 -9.69
C ARG A 78 -4.20 -6.41 -8.59
N VAL A 79 -4.95 -5.40 -8.17
CA VAL A 79 -5.99 -5.58 -7.17
C VAL A 79 -7.21 -6.19 -7.86
N VAL A 80 -7.59 -7.37 -7.42
CA VAL A 80 -8.76 -8.08 -7.95
C VAL A 80 -10.03 -7.56 -7.28
N THR A 81 -9.97 -7.39 -5.96
CA THR A 81 -11.08 -6.85 -5.20
C THR A 81 -10.55 -6.19 -3.93
N TRP A 82 -11.22 -5.13 -3.54
CA TRP A 82 -10.95 -4.46 -2.27
C TRP A 82 -11.70 -5.11 -1.12
N GLY A 83 -12.58 -6.10 -1.40
CA GLY A 83 -13.37 -6.74 -0.36
C GLY A 83 -14.24 -5.74 0.38
N PRO A 84 -14.21 -5.75 1.71
CA PRO A 84 -15.04 -4.83 2.49
C PRO A 84 -14.45 -3.42 2.61
N ILE A 85 -13.27 -3.19 2.05
CA ILE A 85 -12.59 -1.91 2.17
C ILE A 85 -13.06 -0.97 1.07
N SER A 86 -13.34 0.27 1.44
CA SER A 86 -13.72 1.29 0.45
C SER A 86 -12.47 1.86 -0.20
N SER A 87 -12.28 1.58 -1.48
CA SER A 87 -11.15 2.14 -2.21
C SER A 87 -11.25 3.66 -2.31
N ALA A 88 -12.49 4.18 -2.38
CA ALA A 88 -12.68 5.62 -2.43
C ALA A 88 -12.24 6.29 -1.14
N TRP A 89 -12.51 5.66 0.00
CA TRP A 89 -12.05 6.21 1.27
C TRP A 89 -10.52 6.25 1.34
N VAL A 90 -9.89 5.18 0.89
CA VAL A 90 -8.43 5.10 0.88
C VAL A 90 -7.84 6.17 -0.03
N ASP A 91 -8.42 6.33 -1.21
CA ASP A 91 -7.95 7.32 -2.17
C ASP A 91 -8.02 8.74 -1.59
N THR A 92 -9.10 9.02 -0.88
CA THR A 92 -9.30 10.34 -0.27
C THR A 92 -8.30 10.60 0.86
N HIS A 93 -7.91 9.55 1.58
CA HIS A 93 -7.07 9.69 2.76
C HIS A 93 -5.62 9.25 2.56
N VAL A 94 -5.21 9.02 1.33
CA VAL A 94 -3.91 8.41 1.06
C VAL A 94 -2.74 9.24 1.61
N THR A 95 -2.84 10.54 1.56
CA THR A 95 -1.76 11.40 2.06
C THR A 95 -1.61 11.27 3.57
N GLU A 96 -2.74 11.28 4.29
CA GLU A 96 -2.70 11.07 5.74
C GLU A 96 -2.14 9.71 6.09
N ILE A 97 -2.55 8.70 5.35
CA ILE A 97 -2.09 7.34 5.58
C ILE A 97 -0.58 7.27 5.41
N ALA A 98 -0.07 7.85 4.33
CA ALA A 98 1.37 7.84 4.08
C ALA A 98 2.14 8.47 5.22
N GLU A 99 1.64 9.56 5.76
CA GLU A 99 2.29 10.22 6.89
C GLU A 99 2.27 9.34 8.13
N LEU A 100 1.15 8.72 8.41
CA LEU A 100 1.00 7.91 9.61
C LEU A 100 1.87 6.66 9.59
N ILE A 101 2.08 6.07 8.43
CA ILE A 101 2.91 4.88 8.34
C ILE A 101 4.37 5.21 8.09
N GLY A 102 4.71 6.49 7.97
CA GLY A 102 6.09 6.90 7.85
C GLY A 102 6.63 6.93 6.43
N VAL A 103 5.79 6.83 5.44
CA VAL A 103 6.19 7.00 4.06
C VAL A 103 6.03 8.48 3.77
N THR A 104 7.14 9.19 3.80
CA THR A 104 7.08 10.58 3.47
C THR A 104 6.91 10.72 1.98
N ASP A 105 6.51 11.88 1.58
CA ASP A 105 6.32 12.13 0.19
C ASP A 105 7.64 12.40 -0.47
N ILE A 106 8.43 11.38 -0.46
CA ILE A 106 9.79 11.48 -0.88
C ILE A 106 9.93 11.86 -2.32
N ASP A 107 9.04 11.38 -3.10
CA ASP A 107 9.00 11.74 -4.49
C ASP A 107 8.90 13.24 -4.63
N ASN A 108 8.20 13.89 -3.74
CA ASN A 108 8.14 15.33 -3.77
C ASN A 108 9.45 15.92 -3.35
N VAL A 109 10.07 15.29 -2.40
CA VAL A 109 11.33 15.77 -1.92
C VAL A 109 12.39 15.68 -2.99
N ALA A 110 12.25 14.74 -3.84
CA ALA A 110 13.19 14.56 -4.91
C ALA A 110 13.23 15.73 -5.88
N LEU A 111 12.40 16.63 -5.73
CA LEU A 111 12.34 17.79 -6.60
C LEU A 111 13.62 18.61 -6.55
#